data_28c3039fdfe7485d427138845e22706e
#
_entry.id   28c3039fdfe7485d427138845e22706e
#
_cell.length_a   1.000
_cell.length_b   1.000
_cell.length_c   1.000
_cell.angle_alpha   90.00
_cell.angle_beta   90.00
_cell.angle_gamma   90.00
#
_symmetry.space_group_name_H-M   'P 1'
#
loop_
_entity.id
_entity.type
_entity.pdbx_description
1 polymer ?
#
loop_
_entity_poly.entity_id
_entity_poly.type
_entity_poly.pdbx_seq_one_letter_code
_entity_poly.pdbx_strand_id
1 'polypeptide(L)'
;MIELRDVTFTYRQADPTPASEAPGVRGIDLTVSDGRCVLVCGASGCGKTTITRLANGLAPAFFPGELSGQVLIDGEDCAGLESWQVAERVGSVFQNPRTQFFNVDSTGEVAFTLESMGWPEEKIRERTDATISELGLSTLADRSIFSLSGGQRQRIAYASAWAAHPRNLVLDEPTGNLDLESIRALRGYLLDAKRKGAAILVTEHRLWWLLDVVDEVVVMAGGGIAQRLAPVEFAALDSCGLAGLGLRTTDIREVRATSPRGTGSSPEPFLQARGLRARYGRQEVLHGVDLEVRSGETVALTGGNGAGKSTLARVLCGLHRASAGTIRMRGGAAFVKDRNRASAIVFQHVGHQLFANSVQAEVTLGLPKARVPSAEHTQEILDCLGLAQLAGRHPATLSGGQKQRLAIAACIASGKSLLILDEPTSGLDLVGMRAVAGLVRELAAAGHALLVITHDAEFVAACCQRVIRLAEGRVATDIPVYEDDLVWNLMTASREPTSRG
;
A
#
# COMPACT_ATOMS: atom_id res chain seq x y z
N MET A 1 -7.54 -13.42 23.67
CA MET A 1 -8.78 -13.65 22.87
C MET A 1 -9.50 -12.33 22.63
N ILE A 2 -10.02 -12.08 21.41
CA ILE A 2 -10.85 -10.91 21.05
C ILE A 2 -12.24 -11.41 20.65
N GLU A 3 -13.30 -10.80 21.23
CA GLU A 3 -14.68 -11.12 20.87
C GLU A 3 -15.50 -9.85 20.62
N LEU A 4 -16.24 -9.84 19.51
CA LEU A 4 -17.27 -8.87 19.20
C LEU A 4 -18.60 -9.62 19.25
N ARG A 5 -19.56 -9.19 20.07
CA ARG A 5 -20.87 -9.82 20.25
C ARG A 5 -21.97 -8.86 19.87
N ASP A 6 -22.67 -9.17 18.77
CA ASP A 6 -23.74 -8.35 18.17
C ASP A 6 -23.35 -6.86 18.05
N VAL A 7 -22.12 -6.61 17.58
CA VAL A 7 -21.56 -5.25 17.56
C VAL A 7 -22.07 -4.47 16.37
N THR A 8 -22.71 -3.35 16.67
CA THR A 8 -23.04 -2.30 15.69
C THR A 8 -22.34 -1.03 16.10
N PHE A 9 -21.63 -0.39 15.16
CA PHE A 9 -20.95 0.88 15.37
C PHE A 9 -21.14 1.83 14.22
N THR A 10 -21.52 3.07 14.54
CA THR A 10 -21.76 4.15 13.57
C THR A 10 -20.94 5.35 13.96
N TYR A 11 -20.07 5.84 13.04
CA TYR A 11 -19.27 7.03 13.29
C TYR A 11 -20.13 8.28 13.40
N ARG A 12 -19.86 9.15 14.39
CA ARG A 12 -20.48 10.47 14.48
C ARG A 12 -19.88 11.37 13.39
N GLN A 13 -20.73 11.86 12.48
CA GLN A 13 -20.30 12.80 11.46
C GLN A 13 -20.16 14.20 12.04
N ALA A 14 -19.11 14.94 11.65
CA ALA A 14 -18.91 16.34 12.03
C ALA A 14 -19.94 17.28 11.36
N ASP A 15 -20.51 16.87 10.21
CA ASP A 15 -21.53 17.61 9.45
C ASP A 15 -22.62 16.64 8.96
N PRO A 16 -23.84 16.71 9.46
CA PRO A 16 -24.94 15.85 9.04
C PRO A 16 -25.49 16.29 7.68
N THR A 17 -24.96 15.78 6.59
CA THR A 17 -25.66 15.83 5.31
C THR A 17 -26.68 14.69 5.25
N PRO A 18 -27.96 14.94 4.87
CA PRO A 18 -29.07 14.01 5.06
C PRO A 18 -29.12 12.77 4.16
N ALA A 19 -28.06 12.38 3.46
CA ALA A 19 -28.17 11.38 2.40
C ALA A 19 -27.14 10.23 2.40
N SER A 20 -26.33 10.05 3.43
CA SER A 20 -25.49 8.86 3.52
C SER A 20 -25.67 8.18 4.87
N GLU A 21 -26.01 6.89 4.86
CA GLU A 21 -25.84 6.06 6.03
C GLU A 21 -24.43 6.27 6.56
N ALA A 22 -24.31 6.62 7.84
CA ALA A 22 -23.00 6.86 8.44
C ALA A 22 -22.17 5.57 8.31
N PRO A 23 -20.92 5.66 7.81
CA PRO A 23 -20.08 4.47 7.62
C PRO A 23 -19.83 3.81 8.98
N GLY A 24 -19.89 2.48 9.00
CA GLY A 24 -19.73 1.71 10.25
C GLY A 24 -19.85 0.23 10.01
N VAL A 25 -20.20 -0.51 11.06
CA VAL A 25 -20.45 -1.96 11.03
C VAL A 25 -21.75 -2.29 11.73
N ARG A 26 -22.40 -3.39 11.36
CA ARG A 26 -23.71 -3.78 11.88
C ARG A 26 -23.78 -5.27 12.20
N GLY A 27 -24.25 -5.62 13.40
CA GLY A 27 -24.50 -6.99 13.84
C GLY A 27 -23.26 -7.89 13.67
N ILE A 28 -22.11 -7.44 14.14
CA ILE A 28 -20.87 -8.19 14.03
C ILE A 28 -20.74 -9.13 15.19
N ASP A 29 -20.73 -10.44 14.88
CA ASP A 29 -20.29 -11.49 15.77
C ASP A 29 -18.95 -12.02 15.28
N LEU A 30 -17.85 -11.83 16.02
CA LEU A 30 -16.50 -12.24 15.62
C LEU A 30 -15.71 -12.68 16.84
N THR A 31 -15.09 -13.86 16.76
CA THR A 31 -14.23 -14.39 17.82
C THR A 31 -12.85 -14.72 17.25
N VAL A 32 -11.81 -14.17 17.87
CA VAL A 32 -10.41 -14.52 17.59
C VAL A 32 -9.84 -15.18 18.84
N SER A 33 -9.77 -16.51 18.82
CA SER A 33 -9.27 -17.30 19.96
C SER A 33 -7.74 -17.26 20.06
N ASP A 34 -7.22 -17.56 21.22
CA ASP A 34 -5.77 -17.65 21.48
C ASP A 34 -5.13 -18.68 20.52
N GLY A 35 -3.96 -18.30 19.96
CA GLY A 35 -3.25 -19.11 18.96
C GLY A 35 -3.92 -19.23 17.60
N ARG A 36 -4.97 -18.46 17.34
CA ARG A 36 -5.68 -18.44 16.06
C ARG A 36 -5.44 -17.11 15.32
N CYS A 37 -5.46 -17.17 14.01
CA CYS A 37 -5.40 -16.03 13.11
C CYS A 37 -6.68 -15.94 12.29
N VAL A 38 -7.39 -14.82 12.40
CA VAL A 38 -8.60 -14.53 11.61
C VAL A 38 -8.29 -13.41 10.61
N LEU A 39 -8.54 -13.71 9.33
CA LEU A 39 -8.47 -12.72 8.25
C LEU A 39 -9.84 -12.10 8.03
N VAL A 40 -9.92 -10.79 8.08
CA VAL A 40 -11.10 -10.03 7.65
C VAL A 40 -10.80 -9.37 6.30
N CYS A 41 -11.52 -9.75 5.27
CA CYS A 41 -11.36 -9.23 3.91
C CYS A 41 -12.70 -8.70 3.35
N GLY A 42 -12.67 -8.04 2.21
CA GLY A 42 -13.84 -7.43 1.57
C GLY A 42 -13.47 -6.15 0.82
N ALA A 43 -14.45 -5.58 0.12
CA ALA A 43 -14.28 -4.34 -0.63
C ALA A 43 -13.91 -3.14 0.27
N SER A 44 -13.37 -2.09 -0.33
CA SER A 44 -13.07 -0.84 0.40
C SER A 44 -14.37 -0.23 0.94
N GLY A 45 -14.32 0.23 2.20
CA GLY A 45 -15.48 0.82 2.87
C GLY A 45 -16.46 -0.19 3.48
N CYS A 46 -16.23 -1.50 3.41
CA CYS A 46 -17.12 -2.51 4.02
C CYS A 46 -17.00 -2.62 5.55
N GLY A 47 -16.11 -1.86 6.22
CA GLY A 47 -16.01 -1.82 7.68
C GLY A 47 -14.77 -2.51 8.27
N LYS A 48 -13.82 -3.02 7.50
CA LYS A 48 -12.60 -3.71 7.99
C LYS A 48 -11.83 -2.89 9.04
N THR A 49 -11.46 -1.66 8.70
CA THR A 49 -10.77 -0.75 9.64
C THR A 49 -11.63 -0.40 10.86
N THR A 50 -12.96 -0.43 10.74
CA THR A 50 -13.84 -0.24 11.90
C THR A 50 -13.72 -1.43 12.86
N ILE A 51 -13.66 -2.66 12.35
CA ILE A 51 -13.45 -3.85 13.18
C ILE A 51 -12.09 -3.78 13.88
N THR A 52 -11.01 -3.39 13.19
CA THR A 52 -9.70 -3.26 13.85
C THR A 52 -9.69 -2.17 14.92
N ARG A 53 -10.38 -1.03 14.67
CA ARG A 53 -10.52 0.06 15.67
C ARG A 53 -11.37 -0.32 16.89
N LEU A 54 -12.35 -1.17 16.71
CA LEU A 54 -13.13 -1.73 17.83
C LEU A 54 -12.28 -2.73 18.63
N ALA A 55 -11.59 -3.63 17.95
CA ALA A 55 -10.76 -4.67 18.54
C ALA A 55 -9.55 -4.12 19.32
N ASN A 56 -9.06 -2.92 19.00
CA ASN A 56 -7.96 -2.27 19.72
C ASN A 56 -8.41 -1.08 20.58
N GLY A 57 -9.72 -0.92 20.81
CA GLY A 57 -10.29 0.11 21.70
C GLY A 57 -10.22 1.55 21.18
N LEU A 58 -9.77 1.77 19.92
CA LEU A 58 -9.72 3.12 19.35
C LEU A 58 -11.10 3.68 19.00
N ALA A 59 -12.07 2.83 18.71
CA ALA A 59 -13.47 3.20 18.60
C ALA A 59 -14.24 2.65 19.79
N PRO A 60 -15.05 3.46 20.48
CA PRO A 60 -15.38 4.86 20.26
C PRO A 60 -14.41 5.88 20.87
N ALA A 61 -13.36 5.49 21.59
CA ALA A 61 -12.53 6.37 22.43
C ALA A 61 -11.87 7.53 21.63
N PHE A 62 -11.22 7.23 20.51
CA PHE A 62 -10.55 8.23 19.65
C PHE A 62 -11.34 8.53 18.37
N PHE A 63 -12.15 7.58 17.92
CA PHE A 63 -13.05 7.73 16.78
C PHE A 63 -14.49 7.76 17.30
N PRO A 64 -15.06 8.94 17.59
CA PRO A 64 -16.34 9.06 18.23
C PRO A 64 -17.46 8.49 17.37
N GLY A 65 -18.37 7.76 18.02
CA GLY A 65 -19.49 7.10 17.38
C GLY A 65 -20.44 6.47 18.40
N GLU A 66 -21.48 5.83 17.88
CA GLU A 66 -22.45 5.08 18.69
C GLU A 66 -22.14 3.60 18.57
N LEU A 67 -21.88 2.96 19.71
CA LEU A 67 -21.58 1.54 19.85
C LEU A 67 -22.75 0.84 20.54
N SER A 68 -23.24 -0.24 19.94
CA SER A 68 -24.10 -1.21 20.61
C SER A 68 -23.50 -2.61 20.51
N GLY A 69 -23.91 -3.54 21.37
CA GLY A 69 -23.27 -4.82 21.53
C GLY A 69 -22.07 -4.75 22.49
N GLN A 70 -21.20 -5.75 22.47
CA GLN A 70 -20.05 -5.85 23.39
C GLN A 70 -18.77 -6.17 22.65
N VAL A 71 -17.69 -5.48 23.00
CA VAL A 71 -16.32 -5.79 22.57
C VAL A 71 -15.53 -6.29 23.76
N LEU A 72 -15.14 -7.56 23.76
CA LEU A 72 -14.42 -8.19 24.85
C LEU A 72 -12.97 -8.45 24.46
N ILE A 73 -12.04 -8.10 25.35
CA ILE A 73 -10.61 -8.37 25.23
C ILE A 73 -10.20 -9.19 26.43
N ASP A 74 -9.75 -10.43 26.19
CA ASP A 74 -9.43 -11.42 27.22
C ASP A 74 -10.57 -11.64 28.21
N GLY A 75 -11.83 -11.55 27.74
CA GLY A 75 -13.04 -11.74 28.54
C GLY A 75 -13.54 -10.50 29.28
N GLU A 76 -12.84 -9.38 29.24
CA GLU A 76 -13.25 -8.12 29.85
C GLU A 76 -13.83 -7.16 28.81
N ASP A 77 -14.92 -6.46 29.16
CA ASP A 77 -15.55 -5.50 28.25
C ASP A 77 -14.66 -4.28 28.04
N CYS A 78 -14.32 -4.01 26.79
CA CYS A 78 -13.47 -2.90 26.39
C CYS A 78 -14.03 -1.53 26.83
N ALA A 79 -15.34 -1.41 26.96
CA ALA A 79 -16.00 -0.18 27.44
C ALA A 79 -15.64 0.18 28.90
N GLY A 80 -15.23 -0.80 29.69
CA GLY A 80 -14.79 -0.63 31.09
C GLY A 80 -13.28 -0.46 31.24
N LEU A 81 -12.49 -0.58 30.14
CA LEU A 81 -11.05 -0.51 30.19
C LEU A 81 -10.55 0.90 29.80
N GLU A 82 -9.55 1.37 30.53
CA GLU A 82 -8.78 2.54 30.12
C GLU A 82 -7.91 2.22 28.91
N SER A 83 -7.60 3.21 28.08
CA SER A 83 -6.85 3.01 26.83
C SER A 83 -5.49 2.32 27.03
N TRP A 84 -4.81 2.59 28.14
CA TRP A 84 -3.54 1.94 28.47
C TRP A 84 -3.71 0.45 28.82
N GLN A 85 -4.82 0.07 29.47
CA GLN A 85 -5.14 -1.33 29.77
C GLN A 85 -5.43 -2.14 28.50
N VAL A 86 -6.06 -1.50 27.51
CA VAL A 86 -6.23 -2.10 26.18
C VAL A 86 -4.88 -2.24 25.48
N ALA A 87 -4.01 -1.22 25.53
CA ALA A 87 -2.68 -1.26 24.92
C ALA A 87 -1.75 -2.33 25.50
N GLU A 88 -1.89 -2.68 26.79
CA GLU A 88 -1.16 -3.80 27.39
C GLU A 88 -1.58 -5.17 26.84
N ARG A 89 -2.82 -5.30 26.37
CA ARG A 89 -3.42 -6.57 25.91
C ARG A 89 -3.39 -6.73 24.41
N VAL A 90 -3.38 -5.62 23.67
CA VAL A 90 -3.51 -5.59 22.21
C VAL A 90 -2.37 -4.81 21.57
N GLY A 91 -1.48 -5.52 20.89
CA GLY A 91 -0.50 -4.91 20.01
C GLY A 91 -1.15 -4.53 18.68
N SER A 92 -0.99 -3.29 18.26
CA SER A 92 -1.62 -2.78 17.03
C SER A 92 -0.58 -2.40 15.97
N VAL A 93 -0.84 -2.79 14.72
CA VAL A 93 -0.06 -2.36 13.55
C VAL A 93 -1.00 -1.70 12.57
N PHE A 94 -0.80 -0.40 12.33
CA PHE A 94 -1.69 0.40 11.49
C PHE A 94 -1.29 0.33 10.02
N GLN A 95 -2.25 0.61 9.14
CA GLN A 95 -2.07 0.66 7.68
C GLN A 95 -0.91 1.58 7.27
N ASN A 96 -0.76 2.72 7.94
CA ASN A 96 0.35 3.63 7.73
C ASN A 96 1.27 3.65 8.97
N PRO A 97 2.42 2.98 8.95
CA PRO A 97 3.33 2.94 10.09
C PRO A 97 3.85 4.31 10.52
N ARG A 98 3.87 5.31 9.62
CA ARG A 98 4.33 6.66 9.98
C ARG A 98 3.45 7.37 10.99
N THR A 99 2.17 7.04 11.04
CA THR A 99 1.25 7.62 12.01
C THR A 99 1.33 6.95 13.38
N GLN A 100 2.12 5.88 13.49
CA GLN A 100 2.31 5.09 14.70
C GLN A 100 3.58 5.50 15.46
N PHE A 101 4.59 6.07 14.79
CA PHE A 101 5.89 6.36 15.37
C PHE A 101 5.90 7.63 16.21
N PHE A 102 6.50 7.54 17.39
CA PHE A 102 6.72 8.64 18.34
C PHE A 102 8.19 9.00 18.48
N ASN A 103 9.11 8.05 18.25
CA ASN A 103 10.54 8.24 18.36
C ASN A 103 11.22 8.61 17.04
N VAL A 104 12.42 9.14 17.13
CA VAL A 104 13.24 9.51 15.97
C VAL A 104 14.14 8.38 15.50
N ASP A 105 14.42 7.40 16.34
CA ASP A 105 15.25 6.23 16.06
C ASP A 105 14.48 4.93 16.29
N SER A 106 14.96 3.86 15.67
CA SER A 106 14.29 2.57 15.63
C SER A 106 14.35 1.80 16.95
N THR A 107 15.42 1.93 17.71
CA THR A 107 15.57 1.24 19.01
C THR A 107 14.66 1.88 20.06
N GLY A 108 14.64 3.22 20.13
CA GLY A 108 13.72 3.97 20.97
C GLY A 108 12.26 3.69 20.62
N GLU A 109 11.93 3.50 19.32
CA GLU A 109 10.56 3.17 18.92
C GLU A 109 10.13 1.78 19.39
N VAL A 110 11.01 0.78 19.40
CA VAL A 110 10.72 -0.55 19.94
C VAL A 110 10.58 -0.51 21.45
N ALA A 111 11.38 0.32 22.14
CA ALA A 111 11.32 0.51 23.59
C ALA A 111 10.06 1.27 24.04
N PHE A 112 9.52 2.15 23.21
CA PHE A 112 8.45 3.10 23.56
C PHE A 112 7.21 2.47 24.18
N THR A 113 6.77 1.31 23.68
CA THR A 113 5.63 0.58 24.24
C THR A 113 5.89 0.18 25.69
N LEU A 114 7.08 -0.33 25.99
CA LEU A 114 7.48 -0.77 27.33
C LEU A 114 7.65 0.42 28.29
N GLU A 115 8.22 1.52 27.79
CA GLU A 115 8.33 2.78 28.53
C GLU A 115 6.95 3.34 28.89
N SER A 116 6.02 3.33 27.95
CA SER A 116 4.64 3.79 28.15
C SER A 116 3.88 2.94 29.18
N MET A 117 4.24 1.68 29.31
CA MET A 117 3.72 0.74 30.33
C MET A 117 4.42 0.86 31.67
N GLY A 118 5.40 1.75 31.82
CA GLY A 118 6.13 1.97 33.08
C GLY A 118 7.05 0.83 33.50
N TRP A 119 7.58 0.06 32.56
CA TRP A 119 8.50 -1.02 32.89
C TRP A 119 9.81 -0.47 33.48
N PRO A 120 10.52 -1.23 34.35
CA PRO A 120 11.86 -0.84 34.83
C PRO A 120 12.87 -0.74 33.68
N GLU A 121 13.76 0.25 33.73
CA GLU A 121 14.74 0.54 32.67
C GLU A 121 15.55 -0.69 32.22
N GLU A 122 16.02 -1.48 33.18
CA GLU A 122 16.80 -2.69 32.90
C GLU A 122 15.99 -3.71 32.09
N LYS A 123 14.71 -3.92 32.43
CA LYS A 123 13.80 -4.80 31.69
C LYS A 123 13.44 -4.26 30.32
N ILE A 124 13.29 -2.94 30.19
CA ILE A 124 13.05 -2.30 28.90
C ILE A 124 14.23 -2.59 27.95
N ARG A 125 15.46 -2.40 28.41
CA ARG A 125 16.67 -2.62 27.62
C ARG A 125 16.78 -4.10 27.21
N GLU A 126 16.70 -5.02 28.18
CA GLU A 126 16.75 -6.46 27.92
C GLU A 126 15.68 -6.88 26.90
N ARG A 127 14.45 -6.43 27.08
CA ARG A 127 13.34 -6.82 26.21
C ARG A 127 13.42 -6.21 24.82
N THR A 128 13.89 -4.98 24.72
CA THR A 128 14.13 -4.30 23.41
C THR A 128 15.19 -5.03 22.61
N ASP A 129 16.33 -5.35 23.23
CA ASP A 129 17.42 -6.08 22.59
C ASP A 129 16.97 -7.49 22.16
N ALA A 130 16.24 -8.18 23.03
CA ALA A 130 15.67 -9.48 22.71
C ALA A 130 14.69 -9.40 21.52
N THR A 131 13.82 -8.37 21.46
CA THR A 131 12.87 -8.18 20.35
C THR A 131 13.59 -7.88 19.03
N ILE A 132 14.60 -7.02 19.06
CA ILE A 132 15.42 -6.69 17.88
C ILE A 132 16.13 -7.95 17.36
N SER A 133 16.68 -8.76 18.25
CA SER A 133 17.35 -10.02 17.89
C SER A 133 16.37 -11.07 17.36
N GLU A 134 15.26 -11.29 18.04
CA GLU A 134 14.19 -12.25 17.70
C GLU A 134 13.62 -12.01 16.31
N LEU A 135 13.40 -10.74 15.95
CA LEU A 135 12.83 -10.34 14.66
C LEU A 135 13.91 -10.08 13.57
N GLY A 136 15.19 -10.33 13.86
CA GLY A 136 16.30 -10.12 12.92
C GLY A 136 16.42 -8.67 12.48
N LEU A 137 16.29 -7.72 13.42
CA LEU A 137 16.30 -6.28 13.14
C LEU A 137 17.64 -5.60 13.50
N SER A 138 18.67 -6.34 13.89
CA SER A 138 19.96 -5.80 14.35
C SER A 138 20.60 -4.80 13.39
N THR A 139 20.42 -5.00 12.07
CA THR A 139 20.91 -4.05 11.06
C THR A 139 20.11 -2.74 10.97
N LEU A 140 18.97 -2.69 11.62
CA LEU A 140 18.08 -1.53 11.68
C LEU A 140 18.14 -0.81 13.03
N ALA A 141 18.80 -1.39 14.05
CA ALA A 141 18.96 -0.77 15.36
C ALA A 141 19.65 0.60 15.25
N ASP A 142 19.26 1.53 16.11
CA ASP A 142 19.82 2.90 16.25
C ASP A 142 19.78 3.73 14.96
N ARG A 143 18.93 3.35 14.01
CA ARG A 143 18.75 4.12 12.78
C ARG A 143 17.63 5.12 12.91
N SER A 144 17.83 6.29 12.29
CA SER A 144 16.74 7.26 12.16
C SER A 144 15.55 6.65 11.40
N ILE A 145 14.35 6.70 11.98
CA ILE A 145 13.09 6.24 11.38
C ILE A 145 12.85 6.91 10.01
N PHE A 146 13.26 8.16 9.86
CA PHE A 146 13.12 8.91 8.60
C PHE A 146 14.01 8.38 7.49
N SER A 147 15.09 7.69 7.82
CA SER A 147 16.01 7.07 6.84
C SER A 147 15.57 5.67 6.40
N LEU A 148 14.62 5.06 7.12
CA LEU A 148 14.16 3.71 6.84
C LEU A 148 13.23 3.65 5.60
N SER A 149 13.33 2.55 4.85
CA SER A 149 12.36 2.23 3.79
C SER A 149 10.98 1.92 4.34
N GLY A 150 9.94 1.87 3.48
CA GLY A 150 8.58 1.49 3.87
C GLY A 150 8.53 0.14 4.59
N GLY A 151 9.17 -0.89 4.00
CA GLY A 151 9.22 -2.22 4.61
C GLY A 151 10.00 -2.27 5.92
N GLN A 152 11.12 -1.54 6.01
CA GLN A 152 11.88 -1.44 7.26
C GLN A 152 11.05 -0.79 8.37
N ARG A 153 10.33 0.30 8.04
CA ARG A 153 9.39 0.94 8.99
C ARG A 153 8.30 -0.01 9.46
N GLN A 154 7.70 -0.79 8.56
CA GLN A 154 6.67 -1.76 8.93
C GLN A 154 7.21 -2.82 9.90
N ARG A 155 8.44 -3.30 9.68
CA ARG A 155 9.10 -4.25 10.58
C ARG A 155 9.35 -3.63 11.96
N ILE A 156 9.74 -2.35 12.05
CA ILE A 156 9.88 -1.64 13.34
C ILE A 156 8.51 -1.43 13.99
N ALA A 157 7.46 -1.06 13.24
CA ALA A 157 6.10 -0.92 13.78
C ALA A 157 5.58 -2.24 14.35
N TYR A 158 5.84 -3.37 13.67
CA TYR A 158 5.53 -4.69 14.21
C TYR A 158 6.35 -4.98 15.48
N ALA A 159 7.64 -4.67 15.49
CA ALA A 159 8.51 -4.90 16.64
C ALA A 159 8.06 -4.09 17.86
N SER A 160 7.68 -2.82 17.68
CA SER A 160 7.10 -2.00 18.75
C SER A 160 5.80 -2.61 19.31
N ALA A 161 4.89 -3.04 18.42
CA ALA A 161 3.65 -3.69 18.85
C ALA A 161 3.88 -5.04 19.54
N TRP A 162 4.95 -5.76 19.17
CA TRP A 162 5.29 -7.08 19.73
C TRP A 162 6.18 -7.04 20.95
N ALA A 163 6.83 -5.93 21.25
CA ALA A 163 7.82 -5.80 22.32
C ALA A 163 7.31 -6.25 23.69
N ALA A 164 6.07 -5.94 24.02
CA ALA A 164 5.42 -6.36 25.27
C ALA A 164 4.87 -7.79 25.25
N HIS A 165 5.00 -8.53 24.14
CA HIS A 165 4.36 -9.85 23.94
C HIS A 165 2.86 -9.84 24.24
N PRO A 166 2.08 -8.98 23.60
CA PRO A 166 0.65 -8.90 23.86
C PRO A 166 -0.03 -10.22 23.47
N ARG A 167 -1.10 -10.58 24.21
CA ARG A 167 -1.89 -11.77 23.90
C ARG A 167 -2.67 -11.64 22.60
N ASN A 168 -2.95 -10.41 22.19
CA ASN A 168 -3.74 -10.13 21.00
C ASN A 168 -2.95 -9.21 20.07
N LEU A 169 -2.99 -9.50 18.76
CA LEU A 169 -2.42 -8.67 17.70
C LEU A 169 -3.52 -8.25 16.72
N VAL A 170 -3.58 -6.97 16.42
CA VAL A 170 -4.50 -6.39 15.44
C VAL A 170 -3.70 -5.68 14.36
N LEU A 171 -3.82 -6.15 13.11
CA LEU A 171 -3.09 -5.58 11.97
C LEU A 171 -4.08 -5.07 10.92
N ASP A 172 -3.99 -3.80 10.58
CA ASP A 172 -4.83 -3.16 9.56
C ASP A 172 -4.04 -2.95 8.26
N GLU A 173 -4.33 -3.75 7.22
CA GLU A 173 -3.69 -3.73 5.90
C GLU A 173 -2.15 -3.59 5.94
N PRO A 174 -1.44 -4.48 6.67
CA PRO A 174 -0.03 -4.28 6.97
C PRO A 174 0.90 -4.39 5.76
N THR A 175 0.42 -4.89 4.59
CA THR A 175 1.29 -5.12 3.42
C THR A 175 1.17 -4.07 2.31
N GLY A 176 0.38 -3.02 2.49
CA GLY A 176 0.07 -2.05 1.43
C GLY A 176 1.27 -1.49 0.66
N ASN A 177 2.42 -1.31 1.32
CA ASN A 177 3.63 -0.71 0.76
C ASN A 177 4.87 -1.60 0.89
N LEU A 178 4.67 -2.92 1.06
CA LEU A 178 5.76 -3.85 1.28
C LEU A 178 6.23 -4.52 -0.02
N ASP A 179 7.55 -4.70 -0.15
CA ASP A 179 8.13 -5.63 -1.10
C ASP A 179 7.96 -7.09 -0.61
N LEU A 180 8.22 -8.04 -1.48
CA LEU A 180 8.03 -9.46 -1.18
C LEU A 180 8.89 -9.97 -0.02
N GLU A 181 10.09 -9.44 0.16
CA GLU A 181 10.96 -9.82 1.26
C GLU A 181 10.36 -9.38 2.59
N SER A 182 9.87 -8.14 2.66
CA SER A 182 9.18 -7.61 3.84
C SER A 182 7.87 -8.35 4.15
N ILE A 183 7.11 -8.76 3.12
CA ILE A 183 5.90 -9.58 3.28
C ILE A 183 6.27 -10.97 3.86
N ARG A 184 7.33 -11.61 3.35
CA ARG A 184 7.80 -12.91 3.87
C ARG A 184 8.25 -12.80 5.33
N ALA A 185 8.96 -11.73 5.68
CA ALA A 185 9.37 -11.48 7.05
C ALA A 185 8.14 -11.31 7.97
N LEU A 186 7.16 -10.49 7.58
CA LEU A 186 5.93 -10.28 8.34
C LEU A 186 5.14 -11.58 8.52
N ARG A 187 5.02 -12.39 7.44
CA ARG A 187 4.41 -13.72 7.53
C ARG A 187 5.11 -14.60 8.57
N GLY A 188 6.45 -14.61 8.58
CA GLY A 188 7.24 -15.34 9.58
C GLY A 188 6.92 -14.86 11.01
N TYR A 189 6.82 -13.57 11.23
CA TYR A 189 6.47 -12.97 12.53
C TYR A 189 5.07 -13.38 13.00
N LEU A 190 4.07 -13.40 12.10
CA LEU A 190 2.71 -13.83 12.47
C LEU A 190 2.65 -15.32 12.81
N LEU A 191 3.36 -16.17 12.06
CA LEU A 191 3.46 -17.60 12.39
C LEU A 191 4.11 -17.84 13.74
N ASP A 192 5.11 -17.04 14.10
CA ASP A 192 5.80 -17.11 15.38
C ASP A 192 4.89 -16.64 16.54
N ALA A 193 4.23 -15.50 16.38
CA ALA A 193 3.27 -14.98 17.35
C ALA A 193 2.12 -15.98 17.60
N LYS A 194 1.58 -16.57 16.51
CA LYS A 194 0.56 -17.61 16.58
C LYS A 194 1.02 -18.84 17.36
N ARG A 195 2.25 -19.34 17.11
CA ARG A 195 2.85 -20.46 17.86
C ARG A 195 3.04 -20.14 19.34
N LYS A 196 3.28 -18.88 19.67
CA LYS A 196 3.38 -18.39 21.05
C LYS A 196 2.00 -18.18 21.72
N GLY A 197 0.92 -18.46 21.00
CA GLY A 197 -0.44 -18.41 21.52
C GLY A 197 -1.15 -17.08 21.32
N ALA A 198 -0.60 -16.13 20.56
CA ALA A 198 -1.27 -14.87 20.30
C ALA A 198 -2.54 -15.05 19.45
N ALA A 199 -3.63 -14.37 19.81
CA ALA A 199 -4.82 -14.20 19.00
C ALA A 199 -4.55 -13.10 17.97
N ILE A 200 -4.70 -13.39 16.67
CA ILE A 200 -4.33 -12.47 15.60
C ILE A 200 -5.54 -12.11 14.76
N LEU A 201 -5.87 -10.83 14.71
CA LEU A 201 -6.86 -10.26 13.79
C LEU A 201 -6.12 -9.47 12.71
N VAL A 202 -6.27 -9.86 11.45
CA VAL A 202 -5.64 -9.16 10.33
C VAL A 202 -6.67 -8.78 9.29
N THR A 203 -6.61 -7.53 8.81
CA THR A 203 -7.37 -7.10 7.64
C THR A 203 -6.44 -6.99 6.46
N GLU A 204 -6.86 -7.40 5.27
CA GLU A 204 -6.03 -7.34 4.08
C GLU A 204 -6.81 -7.29 2.76
N HIS A 205 -6.15 -6.69 1.76
CA HIS A 205 -6.55 -6.76 0.36
C HIS A 205 -5.70 -7.75 -0.46
N ARG A 206 -4.41 -7.88 -0.15
CA ARG A 206 -3.51 -8.84 -0.77
C ARG A 206 -3.57 -10.15 0.01
N LEU A 207 -4.24 -11.17 -0.52
CA LEU A 207 -4.65 -12.35 0.26
C LEU A 207 -3.66 -13.52 0.20
N TRP A 208 -2.94 -13.66 -0.91
CA TRP A 208 -2.10 -14.80 -1.28
C TRP A 208 -1.00 -15.15 -0.25
N TRP A 209 -0.55 -14.23 0.58
CA TRP A 209 0.55 -14.45 1.52
C TRP A 209 0.09 -14.96 2.90
N LEU A 210 -1.22 -14.92 3.17
CA LEU A 210 -1.81 -15.26 4.46
C LEU A 210 -2.45 -16.65 4.53
N LEU A 211 -2.66 -17.34 3.41
CA LEU A 211 -3.46 -18.57 3.35
C LEU A 211 -3.01 -19.66 4.31
N ASP A 212 -1.72 -19.78 4.58
CA ASP A 212 -1.16 -20.75 5.51
C ASP A 212 -0.97 -20.22 6.94
N VAL A 213 -1.26 -18.95 7.17
CA VAL A 213 -1.24 -18.30 8.49
C VAL A 213 -2.61 -18.36 9.14
N VAL A 214 -3.67 -18.12 8.35
CA VAL A 214 -5.03 -17.93 8.85
C VAL A 214 -5.73 -19.26 9.16
N ASP A 215 -6.63 -19.22 10.14
CA ASP A 215 -7.48 -20.35 10.54
C ASP A 215 -8.94 -20.13 10.14
N GLU A 216 -9.33 -18.89 9.92
CA GLU A 216 -10.67 -18.50 9.47
C GLU A 216 -10.57 -17.26 8.59
N VAL A 217 -11.40 -17.20 7.56
CA VAL A 217 -11.56 -16.05 6.67
C VAL A 217 -12.97 -15.51 6.81
N VAL A 218 -13.08 -14.23 7.16
CA VAL A 218 -14.34 -13.50 7.29
C VAL A 218 -14.44 -12.50 6.14
N VAL A 219 -15.40 -12.70 5.26
CA VAL A 219 -15.68 -11.80 4.15
C VAL A 219 -16.76 -10.82 4.56
N MET A 220 -16.44 -9.53 4.48
CA MET A 220 -17.35 -8.44 4.82
C MET A 220 -17.98 -7.81 3.57
N ALA A 221 -19.26 -7.47 3.68
CA ALA A 221 -19.96 -6.66 2.69
C ALA A 221 -21.03 -5.78 3.38
N GLY A 222 -21.20 -4.54 2.92
CA GLY A 222 -22.26 -3.63 3.41
C GLY A 222 -22.24 -3.35 4.91
N GLY A 223 -21.08 -3.43 5.56
CA GLY A 223 -20.95 -3.24 7.01
C GLY A 223 -21.22 -4.47 7.86
N GLY A 224 -21.57 -5.61 7.28
CA GLY A 224 -21.82 -6.88 7.97
C GLY A 224 -20.89 -8.00 7.52
N ILE A 225 -20.94 -9.15 8.20
CA ILE A 225 -20.26 -10.38 7.79
C ILE A 225 -21.14 -11.08 6.74
N ALA A 226 -20.64 -11.17 5.52
CA ALA A 226 -21.34 -11.85 4.42
C ALA A 226 -21.07 -13.37 4.41
N GLN A 227 -19.84 -13.78 4.68
CA GLN A 227 -19.43 -15.19 4.67
C GLN A 227 -18.33 -15.46 5.68
N ARG A 228 -18.27 -16.71 6.13
CA ARG A 228 -17.14 -17.28 6.89
C ARG A 228 -16.67 -18.51 6.15
N LEU A 229 -15.39 -18.62 5.91
CA LEU A 229 -14.79 -19.68 5.11
C LEU A 229 -13.60 -20.29 5.86
N ALA A 230 -13.45 -21.59 5.77
CA ALA A 230 -12.19 -22.22 6.13
C ALA A 230 -11.10 -21.85 5.09
N PRO A 231 -9.81 -21.79 5.47
CA PRO A 231 -8.75 -21.46 4.54
C PRO A 231 -8.71 -22.32 3.26
N VAL A 232 -9.07 -23.60 3.38
CA VAL A 232 -9.13 -24.53 2.25
C VAL A 232 -10.27 -24.17 1.29
N GLU A 233 -11.43 -23.82 1.81
CA GLU A 233 -12.59 -23.38 1.02
C GLU A 233 -12.27 -22.05 0.31
N PHE A 234 -11.63 -21.14 1.03
CA PHE A 234 -11.23 -19.85 0.49
C PHE A 234 -10.18 -19.98 -0.62
N ALA A 235 -9.18 -20.85 -0.43
CA ALA A 235 -8.17 -21.15 -1.44
C ALA A 235 -8.73 -21.86 -2.67
N ALA A 236 -9.87 -22.54 -2.55
CA ALA A 236 -10.55 -23.25 -3.65
C ALA A 236 -11.43 -22.31 -4.50
N LEU A 237 -11.64 -21.05 -4.09
CA LEU A 237 -12.38 -20.09 -4.90
C LEU A 237 -11.59 -19.74 -6.16
N ASP A 238 -12.24 -19.89 -7.30
CA ASP A 238 -11.69 -19.44 -8.58
C ASP A 238 -11.71 -17.91 -8.71
N SER A 239 -11.09 -17.40 -9.76
CA SER A 239 -11.01 -15.96 -10.02
C SER A 239 -12.40 -15.31 -10.20
N CYS A 240 -13.41 -16.05 -10.62
CA CYS A 240 -14.78 -15.57 -10.77
C CYS A 240 -15.46 -15.45 -9.39
N GLY A 241 -15.31 -16.46 -8.54
CA GLY A 241 -15.81 -16.45 -7.16
C GLY A 241 -15.18 -15.32 -6.33
N LEU A 242 -13.86 -15.16 -6.40
CA LEU A 242 -13.16 -14.07 -5.73
C LEU A 242 -13.63 -12.70 -6.24
N ALA A 243 -13.76 -12.53 -7.55
CA ALA A 243 -14.23 -11.28 -8.14
C ALA A 243 -15.69 -10.97 -7.75
N GLY A 244 -16.55 -11.98 -7.64
CA GLY A 244 -17.92 -11.83 -7.14
C GLY A 244 -17.99 -11.31 -5.71
N LEU A 245 -16.98 -11.60 -4.89
CA LEU A 245 -16.82 -11.08 -3.53
C LEU A 245 -16.04 -9.76 -3.47
N GLY A 246 -15.58 -9.24 -4.60
CA GLY A 246 -14.74 -8.04 -4.66
C GLY A 246 -13.31 -8.24 -4.14
N LEU A 247 -12.86 -9.51 -4.12
CA LEU A 247 -11.57 -9.91 -3.55
C LEU A 247 -10.50 -10.09 -4.61
N ARG A 248 -9.27 -9.87 -4.23
CA ARG A 248 -8.05 -10.08 -5.03
C ARG A 248 -7.65 -11.55 -5.00
N THR A 249 -6.69 -11.92 -5.86
CA THR A 249 -6.26 -13.32 -5.97
C THR A 249 -5.73 -13.89 -4.65
N THR A 250 -6.02 -15.16 -4.44
CA THR A 250 -5.45 -15.99 -3.37
C THR A 250 -4.17 -16.70 -3.82
N ASP A 251 -3.92 -16.82 -5.13
CA ASP A 251 -2.69 -17.38 -5.67
C ASP A 251 -2.09 -16.48 -6.76
N ILE A 252 -1.00 -15.83 -6.41
CA ILE A 252 -0.30 -14.93 -7.32
C ILE A 252 0.33 -15.66 -8.52
N ARG A 253 0.53 -16.99 -8.43
CA ARG A 253 1.07 -17.81 -9.52
C ARG A 253 0.07 -18.00 -10.66
N GLU A 254 -1.22 -17.84 -10.38
CA GLU A 254 -2.28 -17.93 -11.38
C GLU A 254 -2.53 -16.63 -12.14
N VAL A 255 -1.87 -15.55 -11.72
CA VAL A 255 -2.01 -14.26 -12.39
C VAL A 255 -1.44 -14.33 -13.80
N ARG A 256 -2.27 -14.05 -14.79
CA ARG A 256 -1.91 -14.04 -16.22
C ARG A 256 -1.99 -12.63 -16.78
N ALA A 257 -1.09 -12.31 -17.68
CA ALA A 257 -1.11 -11.05 -18.39
C ALA A 257 -2.37 -10.93 -19.26
N THR A 258 -3.13 -9.86 -19.05
CA THR A 258 -4.33 -9.53 -19.81
C THR A 258 -4.09 -8.38 -20.79
N SER A 259 -2.94 -7.71 -20.70
CA SER A 259 -2.58 -6.62 -21.60
C SER A 259 -2.34 -7.14 -23.02
N PRO A 260 -2.95 -6.53 -24.03
CA PRO A 260 -2.67 -6.88 -25.40
C PRO A 260 -1.17 -6.63 -25.70
N ARG A 261 -0.55 -7.50 -26.51
CA ARG A 261 0.78 -7.26 -27.06
C ARG A 261 0.77 -5.87 -27.66
N GLY A 262 1.65 -4.99 -27.18
CA GLY A 262 1.67 -3.60 -27.61
C GLY A 262 1.71 -3.48 -29.12
N THR A 263 0.61 -3.04 -29.70
CA THR A 263 0.47 -2.79 -31.15
C THR A 263 1.04 -1.44 -31.56
N GLY A 264 1.54 -0.65 -30.59
CA GLY A 264 2.05 0.70 -30.78
C GLY A 264 3.57 0.78 -30.78
N SER A 265 4.22 0.22 -31.76
CA SER A 265 5.66 0.45 -31.93
C SER A 265 5.90 1.71 -32.75
N SER A 266 5.91 2.88 -32.10
CA SER A 266 6.73 3.96 -32.64
C SER A 266 8.18 3.47 -32.61
N PRO A 267 8.92 3.54 -33.73
CA PRO A 267 10.32 3.09 -33.79
C PRO A 267 11.22 3.86 -32.82
N GLU A 268 10.86 5.09 -32.48
CA GLU A 268 11.62 5.91 -31.52
C GLU A 268 11.04 5.91 -30.11
N PRO A 269 11.86 5.73 -29.08
CA PRO A 269 11.44 5.85 -27.70
C PRO A 269 11.02 7.29 -27.38
N PHE A 270 9.90 7.46 -26.63
CA PHE A 270 9.51 8.74 -26.08
C PHE A 270 10.57 9.27 -25.11
N LEU A 271 11.03 8.40 -24.19
CA LEU A 271 12.08 8.67 -23.22
C LEU A 271 13.20 7.64 -23.39
N GLN A 272 14.43 8.13 -23.45
CA GLN A 272 15.64 7.29 -23.43
C GLN A 272 16.60 7.84 -22.37
N ALA A 273 17.03 6.99 -21.46
CA ALA A 273 18.03 7.27 -20.45
C ALA A 273 19.24 6.36 -20.68
N ARG A 274 20.46 6.92 -20.62
CA ARG A 274 21.71 6.16 -20.79
C ARG A 274 22.71 6.54 -19.72
N GLY A 275 23.27 5.53 -19.05
CA GLY A 275 24.32 5.66 -18.05
C GLY A 275 23.92 6.53 -16.86
N LEU A 276 22.63 6.58 -16.48
CA LEU A 276 22.16 7.48 -15.43
C LEU A 276 22.77 7.13 -14.10
N ARG A 277 23.39 8.14 -13.48
CA ARG A 277 23.86 8.10 -12.10
C ARG A 277 23.18 9.20 -11.28
N ALA A 278 22.88 8.89 -10.04
CA ALA A 278 22.32 9.87 -9.10
C ALA A 278 22.80 9.59 -7.67
N ARG A 279 22.92 10.66 -6.87
CA ARG A 279 23.41 10.58 -5.49
C ARG A 279 22.68 11.54 -4.57
N TYR A 280 22.59 11.17 -3.30
CA TYR A 280 22.21 12.06 -2.20
C TYR A 280 23.45 12.31 -1.32
N GLY A 281 23.93 13.54 -1.32
CA GLY A 281 25.21 13.86 -0.68
C GLY A 281 26.36 13.02 -1.27
N ARG A 282 26.98 12.18 -0.43
CA ARG A 282 28.07 11.28 -0.85
C ARG A 282 27.60 9.90 -1.29
N GLN A 283 26.37 9.51 -0.96
CA GLN A 283 25.83 8.19 -1.28
C GLN A 283 25.32 8.16 -2.72
N GLU A 284 25.92 7.36 -3.58
CA GLU A 284 25.40 7.05 -4.91
C GLU A 284 24.25 6.03 -4.78
N VAL A 285 23.16 6.26 -5.52
CA VAL A 285 21.92 5.43 -5.48
C VAL A 285 21.65 4.82 -6.85
N LEU A 286 21.99 5.53 -7.94
CA LEU A 286 21.88 4.99 -9.30
C LEU A 286 23.27 4.85 -9.89
N HIS A 287 23.56 3.66 -10.40
CA HIS A 287 24.90 3.23 -10.80
C HIS A 287 25.02 2.96 -12.31
N GLY A 288 24.48 3.86 -13.16
CA GLY A 288 24.55 3.71 -14.61
C GLY A 288 23.33 2.98 -15.17
N VAL A 289 22.12 3.55 -14.92
CA VAL A 289 20.85 2.99 -15.38
C VAL A 289 20.64 3.32 -16.85
N ASP A 290 20.35 2.32 -17.66
CA ASP A 290 19.87 2.42 -19.02
C ASP A 290 18.41 1.98 -19.09
N LEU A 291 17.54 2.80 -19.66
CA LEU A 291 16.15 2.43 -19.90
C LEU A 291 15.53 3.24 -21.06
N GLU A 292 14.47 2.70 -21.61
CA GLU A 292 13.64 3.35 -22.62
C GLU A 292 12.16 3.17 -22.26
N VAL A 293 11.34 4.17 -22.60
CA VAL A 293 9.87 4.08 -22.53
C VAL A 293 9.31 4.65 -23.82
N ARG A 294 8.44 3.91 -24.50
CA ARG A 294 7.84 4.33 -25.75
C ARG A 294 6.50 5.03 -25.54
N SER A 295 6.08 5.84 -26.54
CA SER A 295 4.72 6.37 -26.54
C SER A 295 3.71 5.22 -26.63
N GLY A 296 2.66 5.28 -25.82
CA GLY A 296 1.66 4.22 -25.74
C GLY A 296 2.11 2.96 -24.96
N GLU A 297 3.28 3.00 -24.33
CA GLU A 297 3.80 1.89 -23.53
C GLU A 297 3.62 2.15 -22.02
N THR A 298 3.19 1.12 -21.32
CA THR A 298 3.23 1.08 -19.85
C THR A 298 4.34 0.13 -19.41
N VAL A 299 5.34 0.67 -18.74
CA VAL A 299 6.47 -0.07 -18.19
C VAL A 299 6.34 -0.16 -16.67
N ALA A 300 6.33 -1.37 -16.12
CA ALA A 300 6.45 -1.56 -14.70
C ALA A 300 7.93 -1.46 -14.27
N LEU A 301 8.21 -0.69 -13.22
CA LEU A 301 9.51 -0.61 -12.57
C LEU A 301 9.43 -1.31 -11.20
N THR A 302 10.06 -2.46 -11.10
CA THR A 302 10.07 -3.29 -9.89
C THR A 302 11.46 -3.31 -9.23
N GLY A 303 11.58 -3.96 -8.08
CA GLY A 303 12.85 -4.11 -7.36
C GLY A 303 12.69 -3.89 -5.86
N GLY A 304 13.61 -4.40 -5.06
CA GLY A 304 13.58 -4.28 -3.60
C GLY A 304 13.52 -2.85 -3.09
N ASN A 305 13.14 -2.68 -1.85
CA ASN A 305 13.17 -1.37 -1.20
C ASN A 305 14.62 -0.85 -1.12
N GLY A 306 14.83 0.41 -1.47
CA GLY A 306 16.17 1.00 -1.57
C GLY A 306 16.88 0.78 -2.91
N ALA A 307 16.33 0.02 -3.85
CA ALA A 307 16.95 -0.22 -5.17
C ALA A 307 17.08 1.03 -6.06
N GLY A 308 16.50 2.17 -5.65
CA GLY A 308 16.60 3.44 -6.38
C GLY A 308 15.41 3.79 -7.26
N LYS A 309 14.29 3.05 -7.20
CA LYS A 309 13.08 3.26 -8.03
C LYS A 309 12.55 4.71 -7.97
N SER A 310 12.23 5.21 -6.77
CA SER A 310 11.71 6.57 -6.60
C SER A 310 12.76 7.64 -6.91
N THR A 311 14.06 7.33 -6.74
CA THR A 311 15.15 8.22 -7.18
C THR A 311 15.18 8.32 -8.70
N LEU A 312 15.07 7.20 -9.39
CA LEU A 312 14.99 7.16 -10.85
C LEU A 312 13.79 7.96 -11.36
N ALA A 313 12.60 7.75 -10.79
CA ALA A 313 11.40 8.52 -11.11
C ALA A 313 11.61 10.03 -10.98
N ARG A 314 12.19 10.48 -9.86
CA ARG A 314 12.51 11.90 -9.62
C ARG A 314 13.52 12.44 -10.62
N VAL A 315 14.54 11.66 -10.99
CA VAL A 315 15.52 12.06 -12.01
C VAL A 315 14.84 12.19 -13.37
N LEU A 316 13.99 11.24 -13.76
CA LEU A 316 13.29 11.29 -15.05
C LEU A 316 12.33 12.47 -15.14
N CYS A 317 11.64 12.83 -14.07
CA CYS A 317 10.80 14.03 -14.01
C CYS A 317 11.57 15.35 -13.88
N GLY A 318 12.90 15.31 -13.67
CA GLY A 318 13.69 16.51 -13.42
C GLY A 318 13.56 17.10 -12.00
N LEU A 319 12.99 16.33 -11.06
CA LEU A 319 12.87 16.71 -9.65
C LEU A 319 14.14 16.43 -8.85
N HIS A 320 15.04 15.60 -9.39
CA HIS A 320 16.36 15.34 -8.86
C HIS A 320 17.40 15.38 -9.98
N ARG A 321 18.60 15.92 -9.67
CA ARG A 321 19.67 16.07 -10.66
C ARG A 321 20.42 14.74 -10.83
N ALA A 322 20.57 14.28 -12.08
CA ALA A 322 21.53 13.24 -12.39
C ALA A 322 22.96 13.73 -12.16
N SER A 323 23.82 12.89 -11.58
CA SER A 323 25.24 13.18 -11.43
C SER A 323 26.04 12.86 -12.68
N ALA A 324 25.55 11.92 -13.51
CA ALA A 324 26.11 11.56 -14.82
C ALA A 324 25.03 10.89 -15.68
N GLY A 325 25.34 10.66 -16.95
CA GLY A 325 24.45 10.08 -17.94
C GLY A 325 23.66 11.11 -18.74
N THR A 326 22.84 10.61 -19.66
CA THR A 326 22.04 11.45 -20.57
C THR A 326 20.58 11.02 -20.58
N ILE A 327 19.68 12.00 -20.75
CA ILE A 327 18.25 11.75 -20.96
C ILE A 327 17.83 12.45 -22.25
N ARG A 328 17.16 11.71 -23.12
CA ARG A 328 16.57 12.20 -24.36
C ARG A 328 15.06 11.99 -24.30
N MET A 329 14.31 12.92 -24.87
CA MET A 329 12.87 12.81 -25.09
C MET A 329 12.56 13.14 -26.55
N ARG A 330 11.76 12.30 -27.21
CA ARG A 330 11.42 12.44 -28.64
C ARG A 330 12.67 12.66 -29.49
N GLY A 331 13.72 11.86 -29.28
CA GLY A 331 14.99 11.96 -30.00
C GLY A 331 15.90 13.13 -29.62
N GLY A 332 15.41 14.16 -28.93
CA GLY A 332 16.17 15.34 -28.53
C GLY A 332 16.73 15.25 -27.12
N ALA A 333 17.83 15.99 -26.82
CA ALA A 333 18.33 16.09 -25.44
C ALA A 333 17.29 16.78 -24.54
N ALA A 334 17.00 16.20 -23.38
CA ALA A 334 15.98 16.68 -22.46
C ALA A 334 16.64 17.28 -21.19
N PHE A 335 16.62 18.61 -21.10
CA PHE A 335 17.05 19.32 -19.91
C PHE A 335 16.00 19.23 -18.79
N VAL A 336 16.33 19.66 -17.59
CA VAL A 336 15.43 19.63 -16.42
C VAL A 336 14.08 20.29 -16.72
N LYS A 337 14.09 21.47 -17.36
CA LYS A 337 12.85 22.20 -17.70
C LYS A 337 11.96 21.42 -18.69
N ASP A 338 12.57 20.75 -19.65
CA ASP A 338 11.83 19.97 -20.66
C ASP A 338 11.17 18.76 -20.02
N ARG A 339 11.89 18.06 -19.14
CA ARG A 339 11.37 16.93 -18.37
C ARG A 339 10.21 17.36 -17.47
N ASN A 340 10.37 18.44 -16.70
CA ASN A 340 9.30 18.97 -15.84
C ASN A 340 8.04 19.38 -16.63
N ARG A 341 8.21 19.87 -17.87
CA ARG A 341 7.09 20.22 -18.75
C ARG A 341 6.39 19.00 -19.34
N ALA A 342 7.15 17.95 -19.64
CA ALA A 342 6.66 16.75 -20.32
C ALA A 342 6.17 15.68 -19.37
N SER A 343 6.53 15.71 -18.08
CA SER A 343 6.21 14.64 -17.12
C SER A 343 5.35 15.10 -15.96
N ALA A 344 4.54 14.18 -15.45
CA ALA A 344 3.85 14.27 -14.15
C ALA A 344 4.15 13.03 -13.32
N ILE A 345 4.13 13.18 -12.00
CA ILE A 345 4.36 12.09 -11.06
C ILE A 345 3.28 12.06 -9.98
N VAL A 346 2.73 10.88 -9.73
CA VAL A 346 1.94 10.58 -8.56
C VAL A 346 2.86 9.90 -7.56
N PHE A 347 3.07 10.49 -6.40
CA PHE A 347 3.93 9.95 -5.36
C PHE A 347 3.21 8.91 -4.51
N GLN A 348 3.94 7.98 -3.93
CA GLN A 348 3.45 6.95 -3.02
C GLN A 348 2.58 7.53 -1.88
N HIS A 349 2.94 8.67 -1.33
CA HIS A 349 2.19 9.37 -0.28
C HIS A 349 1.42 10.55 -0.85
N VAL A 350 0.27 10.25 -1.45
CA VAL A 350 -0.57 11.23 -2.16
C VAL A 350 -1.07 12.37 -1.28
N GLY A 351 -1.20 12.18 0.03
CA GLY A 351 -1.63 13.24 0.95
C GLY A 351 -0.73 14.48 0.94
N HIS A 352 0.52 14.35 0.52
CA HIS A 352 1.46 15.45 0.37
C HIS A 352 1.37 16.19 -0.98
N GLN A 353 0.47 15.74 -1.86
CA GLN A 353 0.27 16.33 -3.19
C GLN A 353 -1.09 17.01 -3.33
N LEU A 354 -1.99 16.87 -2.35
CA LEU A 354 -3.36 17.37 -2.41
C LEU A 354 -3.48 18.62 -1.54
N PHE A 355 -3.77 19.75 -2.19
CA PHE A 355 -3.71 21.08 -1.56
C PHE A 355 -5.00 21.91 -1.73
N ALA A 356 -5.89 21.54 -2.65
CA ALA A 356 -7.09 22.33 -2.93
C ALA A 356 -8.19 22.13 -1.87
N ASN A 357 -9.18 23.03 -1.90
CA ASN A 357 -10.34 23.02 -0.98
C ASN A 357 -11.40 21.99 -1.37
N SER A 358 -11.36 21.46 -2.61
CA SER A 358 -12.28 20.45 -3.08
C SER A 358 -11.63 19.48 -4.06
N VAL A 359 -12.21 18.30 -4.21
CA VAL A 359 -11.80 17.28 -5.17
C VAL A 359 -11.76 17.84 -6.59
N GLN A 360 -12.81 18.57 -7.01
CA GLN A 360 -12.87 19.17 -8.33
C GLN A 360 -11.76 20.21 -8.54
N ALA A 361 -11.53 21.08 -7.54
CA ALA A 361 -10.49 22.09 -7.62
C ALA A 361 -9.07 21.48 -7.68
N GLU A 362 -8.85 20.33 -7.01
CA GLU A 362 -7.57 19.64 -7.01
C GLU A 362 -7.17 19.16 -8.41
N VAL A 363 -8.14 18.66 -9.19
CA VAL A 363 -7.89 18.17 -10.57
C VAL A 363 -7.27 19.25 -11.46
N THR A 364 -7.63 20.51 -11.25
CA THR A 364 -7.19 21.64 -12.08
C THR A 364 -6.14 22.52 -11.42
N LEU A 365 -5.77 22.21 -10.19
CA LEU A 365 -4.84 23.01 -9.40
C LEU A 365 -3.46 23.15 -10.09
N GLY A 366 -2.96 24.38 -10.18
CA GLY A 366 -1.64 24.66 -10.75
C GLY A 366 -1.52 24.53 -12.27
N LEU A 367 -2.63 24.24 -12.97
CA LEU A 367 -2.62 24.22 -14.43
C LEU A 367 -2.63 25.64 -15.00
N PRO A 368 -1.85 25.93 -16.06
CA PRO A 368 -1.97 27.18 -16.81
C PRO A 368 -3.39 27.35 -17.34
N LYS A 369 -3.95 28.56 -17.29
CA LYS A 369 -5.33 28.86 -17.75
C LYS A 369 -5.68 28.26 -19.11
N ALA A 370 -4.73 28.27 -20.05
CA ALA A 370 -4.91 27.72 -21.40
C ALA A 370 -4.92 26.17 -21.45
N ARG A 371 -4.63 25.48 -20.32
CA ARG A 371 -4.60 24.01 -20.23
C ARG A 371 -5.59 23.46 -19.21
N VAL A 372 -6.35 24.32 -18.56
CA VAL A 372 -7.41 23.86 -17.65
C VAL A 372 -8.47 23.15 -18.49
N PRO A 373 -8.77 21.87 -18.18
CA PRO A 373 -9.84 21.14 -18.86
C PRO A 373 -11.18 21.87 -18.71
N SER A 374 -12.09 21.64 -19.65
CA SER A 374 -13.47 22.10 -19.48
C SER A 374 -14.12 21.48 -18.24
N ALA A 375 -15.21 22.05 -17.76
CA ALA A 375 -15.94 21.49 -16.61
C ALA A 375 -16.45 20.08 -16.93
N GLU A 376 -16.91 19.84 -18.17
CA GLU A 376 -17.37 18.54 -18.65
C GLU A 376 -16.24 17.53 -18.64
N HIS A 377 -15.05 17.87 -19.17
CA HIS A 377 -13.91 16.95 -19.19
C HIS A 377 -13.36 16.69 -17.79
N THR A 378 -13.39 17.68 -16.90
CA THR A 378 -13.04 17.47 -15.48
C THR A 378 -14.01 16.48 -14.83
N GLN A 379 -15.31 16.60 -15.13
CA GLN A 379 -16.33 15.68 -14.65
C GLN A 379 -16.12 14.27 -15.18
N GLU A 380 -15.84 14.10 -16.47
CA GLU A 380 -15.50 12.80 -17.09
C GLU A 380 -14.33 12.12 -16.37
N ILE A 381 -13.25 12.85 -16.08
CA ILE A 381 -12.10 12.32 -15.33
C ILE A 381 -12.54 11.84 -13.94
N LEU A 382 -13.37 12.61 -13.24
CA LEU A 382 -13.87 12.26 -11.92
C LEU A 382 -14.82 11.05 -11.96
N ASP A 383 -15.65 10.95 -12.98
CA ASP A 383 -16.59 9.83 -13.18
C ASP A 383 -15.83 8.53 -13.43
N CYS A 384 -14.86 8.53 -14.33
CA CYS A 384 -14.00 7.38 -14.63
C CYS A 384 -13.28 6.84 -13.38
N LEU A 385 -12.97 7.72 -12.43
CA LEU A 385 -12.29 7.35 -11.17
C LEU A 385 -13.24 7.13 -9.98
N GLY A 386 -14.56 7.23 -10.20
CA GLY A 386 -15.56 7.08 -9.15
C GLY A 386 -15.44 8.14 -8.06
N LEU A 387 -15.11 9.38 -8.44
CA LEU A 387 -14.96 10.54 -7.54
C LEU A 387 -16.01 11.61 -7.75
N ALA A 388 -16.88 11.50 -8.75
CA ALA A 388 -17.87 12.53 -9.11
C ALA A 388 -18.75 12.94 -7.95
N GLN A 389 -19.27 11.98 -7.17
CA GLN A 389 -20.11 12.25 -5.99
C GLN A 389 -19.36 12.95 -4.84
N LEU A 390 -18.03 13.02 -4.94
CA LEU A 390 -17.16 13.62 -3.95
C LEU A 390 -16.58 14.96 -4.42
N ALA A 391 -17.00 15.47 -5.59
CA ALA A 391 -16.41 16.64 -6.26
C ALA A 391 -16.29 17.88 -5.34
N GLY A 392 -17.29 18.13 -4.51
CA GLY A 392 -17.30 19.25 -3.56
C GLY A 392 -16.59 18.99 -2.23
N ARG A 393 -16.18 17.74 -1.93
CA ARG A 393 -15.54 17.41 -0.64
C ARG A 393 -14.09 17.88 -0.58
N HIS A 394 -13.63 18.21 0.63
CA HIS A 394 -12.23 18.54 0.87
C HIS A 394 -11.36 17.27 0.75
N PRO A 395 -10.22 17.29 0.02
CA PRO A 395 -9.34 16.13 -0.15
C PRO A 395 -8.90 15.44 1.14
N ALA A 396 -8.74 16.19 2.24
CA ALA A 396 -8.35 15.64 3.53
C ALA A 396 -9.38 14.63 4.08
N THR A 397 -10.67 14.78 3.74
CA THR A 397 -11.77 13.92 4.22
C THR A 397 -11.91 12.61 3.45
N LEU A 398 -11.15 12.45 2.37
CA LEU A 398 -11.19 11.26 1.52
C LEU A 398 -10.46 10.08 2.18
N SER A 399 -10.91 8.86 1.85
CA SER A 399 -10.16 7.64 2.17
C SER A 399 -8.82 7.57 1.42
N GLY A 400 -7.90 6.72 1.86
CA GLY A 400 -6.60 6.53 1.21
C GLY A 400 -6.72 6.22 -0.28
N GLY A 401 -7.58 5.28 -0.67
CA GLY A 401 -7.83 4.93 -2.06
C GLY A 401 -8.50 6.05 -2.87
N GLN A 402 -9.40 6.84 -2.26
CA GLN A 402 -9.98 8.02 -2.91
C GLN A 402 -8.93 9.11 -3.16
N LYS A 403 -8.03 9.36 -2.18
CA LYS A 403 -6.89 10.29 -2.35
C LYS A 403 -5.97 9.84 -3.47
N GLN A 404 -5.69 8.53 -3.57
CA GLN A 404 -4.87 7.96 -4.63
C GLN A 404 -5.48 8.22 -6.01
N ARG A 405 -6.78 7.93 -6.17
CA ARG A 405 -7.50 8.19 -7.41
C ARG A 405 -7.56 9.68 -7.76
N LEU A 406 -7.71 10.56 -6.78
CA LEU A 406 -7.69 12.00 -6.98
C LEU A 406 -6.33 12.50 -7.49
N ALA A 407 -5.23 12.02 -6.91
CA ALA A 407 -3.89 12.37 -7.39
C ALA A 407 -3.65 11.91 -8.84
N ILE A 408 -4.19 10.73 -9.21
CA ILE A 408 -4.16 10.24 -10.59
C ILE A 408 -5.01 11.16 -11.49
N ALA A 409 -6.20 11.58 -11.04
CA ALA A 409 -7.06 12.53 -11.77
C ALA A 409 -6.33 13.83 -12.10
N ALA A 410 -5.66 14.42 -11.11
CA ALA A 410 -4.85 15.64 -11.29
C ALA A 410 -3.67 15.41 -12.27
N CYS A 411 -3.03 14.22 -12.17
CA CYS A 411 -1.96 13.84 -13.08
C CYS A 411 -2.45 13.77 -14.55
N ILE A 412 -3.61 13.17 -14.78
CA ILE A 412 -4.24 13.08 -16.12
C ILE A 412 -4.60 14.47 -16.65
N ALA A 413 -5.29 15.26 -15.85
CA ALA A 413 -5.72 16.61 -16.22
C ALA A 413 -4.54 17.51 -16.62
N SER A 414 -3.33 17.21 -16.17
CA SER A 414 -2.11 17.92 -16.53
C SER A 414 -1.77 17.81 -18.03
N GLY A 415 -2.32 16.82 -18.76
CA GLY A 415 -2.10 16.59 -20.19
C GLY A 415 -0.64 16.32 -20.56
N LYS A 416 0.14 15.78 -19.63
CA LYS A 416 1.58 15.54 -19.85
C LYS A 416 1.82 14.20 -20.51
N SER A 417 2.87 14.12 -21.33
CA SER A 417 3.13 12.96 -22.18
C SER A 417 3.82 11.80 -21.46
N LEU A 418 4.55 12.06 -20.36
CA LEU A 418 5.15 11.05 -19.50
C LEU A 418 4.46 11.06 -18.14
N LEU A 419 3.84 9.97 -17.78
CA LEU A 419 3.18 9.81 -16.48
C LEU A 419 3.93 8.77 -15.65
N ILE A 420 4.34 9.14 -14.45
CA ILE A 420 5.01 8.24 -13.51
C ILE A 420 4.08 8.04 -12.32
N LEU A 421 3.76 6.79 -12.01
CA LEU A 421 2.89 6.40 -10.91
C LEU A 421 3.71 5.59 -9.90
N ASP A 422 3.84 6.09 -8.67
CA ASP A 422 4.60 5.40 -7.61
C ASP A 422 3.61 4.72 -6.65
N GLU A 423 3.54 3.38 -6.69
CA GLU A 423 2.62 2.49 -5.95
C GLU A 423 1.14 2.89 -6.09
N PRO A 424 0.60 2.96 -7.33
CA PRO A 424 -0.75 3.51 -7.56
C PRO A 424 -1.89 2.64 -7.02
N THR A 425 -1.63 1.41 -6.62
CA THR A 425 -2.65 0.45 -6.12
C THR A 425 -2.51 0.14 -4.62
N SER A 426 -1.65 0.87 -3.90
CA SER A 426 -1.49 0.68 -2.47
C SER A 426 -2.81 0.91 -1.72
N GLY A 427 -3.26 -0.08 -0.93
CA GLY A 427 -4.52 -0.02 -0.18
C GLY A 427 -5.78 -0.04 -1.05
N LEU A 428 -5.70 -0.49 -2.31
CA LEU A 428 -6.87 -0.66 -3.17
C LEU A 428 -7.36 -2.11 -3.15
N ASP A 429 -8.68 -2.24 -3.09
CA ASP A 429 -9.40 -3.49 -3.38
C ASP A 429 -9.33 -3.85 -4.87
N LEU A 430 -9.96 -4.96 -5.25
CA LEU A 430 -10.00 -5.43 -6.63
C LEU A 430 -10.64 -4.40 -7.58
N VAL A 431 -11.74 -3.78 -7.15
CA VAL A 431 -12.49 -2.80 -7.97
C VAL A 431 -11.64 -1.55 -8.21
N GLY A 432 -11.05 -1.00 -7.15
CA GLY A 432 -10.15 0.15 -7.23
C GLY A 432 -8.91 -0.14 -8.09
N MET A 433 -8.30 -1.30 -7.91
CA MET A 433 -7.13 -1.73 -8.69
C MET A 433 -7.49 -1.85 -10.18
N ARG A 434 -8.61 -2.51 -10.52
CA ARG A 434 -9.09 -2.65 -11.92
C ARG A 434 -9.42 -1.31 -12.55
N ALA A 435 -10.03 -0.38 -11.81
CA ALA A 435 -10.33 0.96 -12.31
C ALA A 435 -9.05 1.72 -12.68
N VAL A 436 -8.02 1.70 -11.81
CA VAL A 436 -6.72 2.31 -12.11
C VAL A 436 -6.03 1.62 -13.29
N ALA A 437 -6.08 0.28 -13.38
CA ALA A 437 -5.50 -0.46 -14.49
C ALA A 437 -6.20 -0.15 -15.82
N GLY A 438 -7.53 -0.03 -15.82
CA GLY A 438 -8.32 0.40 -16.98
C GLY A 438 -7.86 1.76 -17.49
N LEU A 439 -7.78 2.72 -16.58
CA LEU A 439 -7.34 4.08 -16.88
C LEU A 439 -5.91 4.14 -17.42
N VAL A 440 -4.98 3.37 -16.84
CA VAL A 440 -3.60 3.28 -17.34
C VAL A 440 -3.58 2.77 -18.80
N ARG A 441 -4.42 1.79 -19.13
CA ARG A 441 -4.56 1.30 -20.51
C ARG A 441 -5.13 2.35 -21.45
N GLU A 442 -6.13 3.12 -21.04
CA GLU A 442 -6.70 4.21 -21.83
C GLU A 442 -5.68 5.30 -22.10
N LEU A 443 -4.89 5.69 -21.10
CA LEU A 443 -3.81 6.65 -21.26
C LEU A 443 -2.71 6.15 -22.21
N ALA A 444 -2.34 4.87 -22.10
CA ALA A 444 -1.42 4.25 -23.03
C ALA A 444 -1.98 4.27 -24.48
N ALA A 445 -3.26 3.89 -24.65
CA ALA A 445 -3.93 3.94 -25.95
C ALA A 445 -4.02 5.37 -26.52
N ALA A 446 -4.12 6.39 -25.66
CA ALA A 446 -4.04 7.80 -26.03
C ALA A 446 -2.60 8.28 -26.38
N GLY A 447 -1.61 7.41 -26.29
CA GLY A 447 -0.22 7.69 -26.68
C GLY A 447 0.67 8.23 -25.55
N HIS A 448 0.20 8.24 -24.31
CA HIS A 448 1.06 8.59 -23.17
C HIS A 448 2.11 7.51 -22.92
N ALA A 449 3.31 7.91 -22.53
CA ALA A 449 4.35 7.03 -22.01
C ALA A 449 4.15 6.88 -20.48
N LEU A 450 4.02 5.65 -20.00
CA LEU A 450 3.76 5.41 -18.58
C LEU A 450 4.87 4.58 -17.94
N LEU A 451 5.33 5.02 -16.78
CA LEU A 451 6.25 4.28 -15.91
C LEU A 451 5.56 4.07 -14.58
N VAL A 452 5.32 2.81 -14.20
CA VAL A 452 4.61 2.45 -12.96
C VAL A 452 5.59 1.75 -12.03
N ILE A 453 5.86 2.36 -10.89
CA ILE A 453 6.63 1.72 -9.82
C ILE A 453 5.62 0.92 -8.99
N THR A 454 5.79 -0.40 -8.91
CA THR A 454 4.85 -1.23 -8.12
C THR A 454 5.42 -2.60 -7.78
N HIS A 455 4.88 -3.18 -6.71
CA HIS A 455 5.07 -4.58 -6.30
C HIS A 455 3.79 -5.42 -6.49
N ASP A 456 2.80 -4.88 -7.21
CA ASP A 456 1.49 -5.47 -7.40
C ASP A 456 1.45 -6.28 -8.71
N ALA A 457 1.60 -7.62 -8.61
CA ALA A 457 1.62 -8.50 -9.76
C ALA A 457 0.31 -8.50 -10.55
N GLU A 458 -0.85 -8.42 -9.88
CA GLU A 458 -2.16 -8.38 -10.54
C GLU A 458 -2.31 -7.08 -11.37
N PHE A 459 -1.83 -5.96 -10.82
CA PHE A 459 -1.84 -4.69 -11.53
C PHE A 459 -0.89 -4.70 -12.74
N VAL A 460 0.33 -5.23 -12.56
CA VAL A 460 1.30 -5.39 -13.65
C VAL A 460 0.71 -6.23 -14.78
N ALA A 461 0.13 -7.38 -14.46
CA ALA A 461 -0.52 -8.27 -15.43
C ALA A 461 -1.72 -7.62 -16.12
N ALA A 462 -2.44 -6.74 -15.43
CA ALA A 462 -3.64 -6.09 -15.94
C ALA A 462 -3.36 -4.96 -16.94
N CYS A 463 -2.21 -4.25 -16.83
CA CYS A 463 -2.02 -3.03 -17.64
C CYS A 463 -0.60 -2.77 -18.13
N CYS A 464 0.42 -3.52 -17.71
CA CYS A 464 1.79 -3.31 -18.17
C CYS A 464 2.15 -4.23 -19.35
N GLN A 465 2.98 -3.75 -20.25
CA GLN A 465 3.50 -4.54 -21.38
C GLN A 465 4.91 -5.07 -21.12
N ARG A 466 5.67 -4.39 -20.23
CA ARG A 466 7.06 -4.70 -19.94
C ARG A 466 7.39 -4.44 -18.49
N VAL A 467 8.32 -5.21 -17.93
CA VAL A 467 8.84 -5.04 -16.57
C VAL A 467 10.33 -4.79 -16.59
N ILE A 468 10.75 -3.71 -15.96
CA ILE A 468 12.14 -3.41 -15.65
C ILE A 468 12.34 -3.65 -14.16
N ARG A 469 13.28 -4.54 -13.82
CA ARG A 469 13.68 -4.76 -12.44
C ARG A 469 14.95 -3.99 -12.13
N LEU A 470 14.89 -3.16 -11.09
CA LEU A 470 16.05 -2.46 -10.56
C LEU A 470 16.61 -3.23 -9.34
N ALA A 471 17.91 -3.46 -9.33
CA ALA A 471 18.64 -4.01 -8.20
C ALA A 471 19.93 -3.21 -8.00
N GLU A 472 20.21 -2.82 -6.77
CA GLU A 472 21.42 -2.07 -6.40
C GLU A 472 21.72 -0.87 -7.33
N GLY A 473 20.69 -0.12 -7.68
CA GLY A 473 20.81 1.05 -8.55
C GLY A 473 21.13 0.76 -10.02
N ARG A 474 20.97 -0.50 -10.48
CA ARG A 474 21.19 -0.93 -11.86
C ARG A 474 19.94 -1.65 -12.40
N VAL A 475 19.77 -1.65 -13.71
CA VAL A 475 18.79 -2.53 -14.37
C VAL A 475 19.32 -3.95 -14.34
N ALA A 476 18.63 -4.83 -13.62
CA ALA A 476 18.96 -6.25 -13.54
C ALA A 476 18.26 -7.07 -14.62
N THR A 477 17.00 -6.73 -14.96
CA THR A 477 16.24 -7.37 -16.04
C THR A 477 15.32 -6.36 -16.69
N ASP A 478 15.03 -6.57 -17.98
CA ASP A 478 14.10 -5.78 -18.79
C ASP A 478 13.41 -6.75 -19.76
N ILE A 479 12.15 -7.12 -19.47
CA ILE A 479 11.48 -8.24 -20.10
C ILE A 479 9.98 -7.94 -20.33
N PRO A 480 9.37 -8.51 -21.38
CA PRO A 480 7.94 -8.38 -21.63
C PRO A 480 7.09 -9.15 -20.59
N VAL A 481 5.86 -8.70 -20.36
CA VAL A 481 4.94 -9.25 -19.34
C VAL A 481 4.17 -10.48 -19.83
N TYR A 482 4.14 -10.76 -21.12
CA TYR A 482 3.28 -11.79 -21.73
C TYR A 482 3.79 -13.23 -21.62
N GLU A 483 4.94 -13.47 -20.97
CA GLU A 483 5.45 -14.82 -20.77
C GLU A 483 4.80 -15.43 -19.51
N ASP A 484 4.35 -16.69 -19.61
CA ASP A 484 3.81 -17.43 -18.49
C ASP A 484 4.85 -17.53 -17.35
N ASP A 485 4.38 -17.40 -16.10
CA ASP A 485 5.18 -17.36 -14.88
C ASP A 485 6.13 -16.15 -14.69
N LEU A 486 6.22 -15.24 -15.67
CA LEU A 486 7.17 -14.15 -15.64
C LEU A 486 6.90 -13.16 -14.51
N VAL A 487 5.63 -12.80 -14.31
CA VAL A 487 5.22 -11.88 -13.25
C VAL A 487 5.59 -12.42 -11.88
N TRP A 488 5.38 -13.74 -11.67
CA TRP A 488 5.79 -14.42 -10.45
C TRP A 488 7.31 -14.45 -10.30
N ASN A 489 8.03 -14.87 -11.34
CA ASN A 489 9.49 -15.01 -11.31
C ASN A 489 10.21 -13.69 -11.04
N LEU A 490 9.73 -12.59 -11.64
CA LEU A 490 10.28 -11.25 -11.42
C LEU A 490 10.03 -10.71 -10.02
N MET A 491 8.89 -11.05 -9.44
CA MET A 491 8.54 -10.59 -8.10
C MET A 491 9.17 -11.47 -7.01
N THR A 492 9.49 -12.72 -7.30
CA THR A 492 10.05 -13.66 -6.31
C THR A 492 11.56 -13.85 -6.40
N ALA A 493 12.21 -13.50 -7.50
CA ALA A 493 13.66 -13.67 -7.70
C ALA A 493 14.50 -12.76 -6.81
N SER A 494 14.53 -13.06 -5.51
CA SER A 494 15.48 -12.51 -4.53
C SER A 494 16.74 -13.38 -4.40
N ARG A 495 16.91 -14.43 -5.22
CA ARG A 495 18.12 -15.27 -5.23
C ARG A 495 18.91 -15.00 -6.50
N GLU A 496 20.20 -14.71 -6.32
CA GLU A 496 21.19 -14.74 -7.37
C GLU A 496 21.08 -16.07 -8.15
N PRO A 497 21.34 -16.05 -9.48
CA PRO A 497 21.57 -17.30 -10.17
C PRO A 497 22.77 -17.96 -9.50
N THR A 498 22.54 -19.04 -8.75
CA THR A 498 23.60 -19.92 -8.37
C THR A 498 24.31 -20.30 -9.67
N SER A 499 25.54 -19.85 -9.83
CA SER A 499 26.47 -20.29 -10.86
C SER A 499 26.37 -21.81 -10.97
N ARG A 500 25.71 -22.29 -12.02
CA ARG A 500 25.90 -23.67 -12.45
C ARG A 500 27.34 -23.75 -13.01
N GLY A 501 28.24 -24.34 -12.22
CA GLY A 501 29.49 -24.81 -12.67
C GLY A 501 29.35 -26.00 -13.64
#